data_faa34815dce444cde5c1cb6c80e4a2d3
#
_entry.id   faa34815dce444cde5c1cb6c80e4a2d3
#
_cell.length_a   1.000
_cell.length_b   1.000
_cell.length_c   1.000
_cell.angle_alpha   90.00
_cell.angle_beta   90.00
_cell.angle_gamma   90.00
#
_symmetry.space_group_name_H-M   'P 1'
#
loop_
_entity.id
_entity.type
_entity.pdbx_description
1 polymer ?
#
loop_
_entity_poly.entity_id
_entity_poly.type
_entity_poly.pdbx_seq_one_letter_code
_entity_poly.pdbx_strand_id
1 'polypeptide(L)'
;MNKHFILKYIPLLALPMLLGLTSCHSGDQEFPDYGSTSVYFANQGYVRTIELGEDLEVDLTNDNNHEFSLNAAMGGGYGNKRDIKVSFAVDPTLLDNKSFDDGTPMTLLPSDYYQLEGNQMVIPSGKIQGGVKVKLTDAFFADPKSTEVTYVLPVRIVSAEDSILKGQDYTLYAITYKNPYAGNWIVTNDGSVVKKAPVRTAAKK
;
A
#
# COMPACT_ATOMS: atom_id res chain seq x y z
N MET A 1 -1.59 -70.03 13.16
CA MET A 1 -1.82 -68.60 13.30
C MET A 1 -3.28 -68.33 12.95
N ASN A 2 -4.13 -68.08 13.98
CA ASN A 2 -5.60 -68.14 13.86
C ASN A 2 -6.14 -66.92 13.06
N LYS A 3 -6.61 -67.14 11.85
CA LYS A 3 -7.25 -66.14 11.03
C LYS A 3 -8.51 -65.49 11.64
N HIS A 4 -9.12 -66.17 12.64
CA HIS A 4 -10.30 -65.67 13.36
C HIS A 4 -9.99 -64.55 14.37
N PHE A 5 -8.75 -64.41 14.82
CA PHE A 5 -8.36 -63.39 15.79
C PHE A 5 -8.27 -62.00 15.15
N ILE A 6 -7.84 -61.94 13.89
CA ILE A 6 -7.65 -60.68 13.17
C ILE A 6 -9.02 -60.04 12.83
N LEU A 7 -10.01 -60.85 12.46
CA LEU A 7 -11.34 -60.36 12.03
C LEU A 7 -12.17 -59.79 13.21
N LYS A 8 -11.87 -60.17 14.45
CA LYS A 8 -12.65 -59.80 15.61
C LYS A 8 -12.29 -58.38 16.12
N TYR A 9 -11.12 -57.86 15.80
CA TYR A 9 -10.64 -56.53 16.27
C TYR A 9 -10.64 -55.45 15.20
N ILE A 10 -10.88 -55.81 13.92
CA ILE A 10 -10.99 -54.85 12.82
C ILE A 10 -12.08 -53.81 13.08
N PRO A 11 -13.31 -54.16 13.55
CA PRO A 11 -14.34 -53.13 13.81
C PRO A 11 -14.00 -52.23 15.02
N LEU A 12 -13.16 -52.72 15.97
CA LEU A 12 -12.77 -51.96 17.15
C LEU A 12 -11.70 -50.89 16.80
N LEU A 13 -10.85 -51.17 15.80
CA LEU A 13 -9.85 -50.20 15.33
C LEU A 13 -10.45 -49.18 14.33
N ALA A 14 -11.51 -49.53 13.63
CA ALA A 14 -12.15 -48.60 12.69
C ALA A 14 -13.02 -47.52 13.37
N LEU A 15 -13.52 -47.81 14.58
CA LEU A 15 -14.39 -46.89 15.30
C LEU A 15 -13.70 -45.56 15.72
N PRO A 16 -12.45 -45.55 16.27
CA PRO A 16 -11.76 -44.30 16.56
C PRO A 16 -11.32 -43.53 15.29
N MET A 17 -11.17 -44.21 14.15
CA MET A 17 -10.78 -43.55 12.90
C MET A 17 -11.95 -42.82 12.23
N LEU A 18 -13.20 -43.24 12.50
CA LEU A 18 -14.40 -42.50 12.05
C LEU A 18 -14.70 -41.26 12.91
N LEU A 19 -14.31 -41.28 14.21
CA LEU A 19 -14.53 -40.14 15.09
C LEU A 19 -13.52 -39.00 14.87
N GLY A 20 -12.40 -39.26 14.17
CA GLY A 20 -11.40 -38.26 13.81
C GLY A 20 -11.74 -37.40 12.59
N LEU A 21 -12.83 -37.71 11.86
CA LEU A 21 -13.26 -36.97 10.67
C LEU A 21 -14.30 -35.89 10.97
N THR A 22 -14.61 -35.59 12.23
CA THR A 22 -15.26 -34.34 12.59
C THR A 22 -14.25 -33.23 12.50
N SER A 23 -13.75 -33.02 11.28
CA SER A 23 -12.99 -31.84 10.89
C SER A 23 -13.77 -30.59 11.28
N CYS A 24 -13.11 -29.68 11.94
CA CYS A 24 -13.58 -28.35 12.26
C CYS A 24 -14.55 -27.83 11.21
N HIS A 25 -15.82 -27.84 11.50
CA HIS A 25 -16.74 -26.93 10.89
C HIS A 25 -16.37 -25.56 11.42
N SER A 26 -15.41 -24.90 10.75
CA SER A 26 -15.33 -23.44 10.84
C SER A 26 -16.64 -22.97 10.23
N GLY A 27 -17.67 -22.84 11.07
CA GLY A 27 -18.92 -22.24 10.66
C GLY A 27 -18.55 -20.90 10.02
N ASP A 28 -19.11 -20.62 8.86
CA ASP A 28 -19.04 -19.30 8.27
C ASP A 28 -19.50 -18.33 9.35
N GLN A 29 -18.54 -17.63 9.98
CA GLN A 29 -18.86 -16.58 10.91
C GLN A 29 -19.36 -15.42 10.06
N GLU A 30 -20.66 -15.36 9.83
CA GLU A 30 -21.30 -14.19 9.29
C GLU A 30 -21.19 -13.08 10.33
N PHE A 31 -20.33 -12.11 10.08
CA PHE A 31 -20.31 -10.88 10.84
C PHE A 31 -21.48 -10.02 10.36
N PRO A 32 -22.29 -9.46 11.27
CA PRO A 32 -23.41 -8.63 10.86
C PRO A 32 -22.90 -7.43 10.06
N ASP A 33 -23.47 -7.24 8.86
CA ASP A 33 -23.28 -6.01 8.10
C ASP A 33 -24.11 -4.91 8.77
N TYR A 34 -23.45 -3.99 9.46
CA TYR A 34 -24.12 -2.87 10.14
C TYR A 34 -24.65 -1.82 9.15
N GLY A 35 -24.46 -2.01 7.85
CA GLY A 35 -24.98 -1.14 6.79
C GLY A 35 -24.37 0.27 6.77
N SER A 36 -23.38 0.52 7.61
CA SER A 36 -22.67 1.80 7.65
C SER A 36 -21.28 1.66 7.07
N THR A 37 -20.99 2.43 6.03
CA THR A 37 -19.68 2.51 5.40
C THR A 37 -18.99 3.81 5.76
N SER A 38 -17.67 3.77 5.84
CA SER A 38 -16.83 4.94 6.10
C SER A 38 -15.67 5.00 5.12
N VAL A 39 -15.31 6.21 4.74
CA VAL A 39 -14.15 6.50 3.87
C VAL A 39 -12.99 6.98 4.72
N TYR A 40 -11.80 6.60 4.35
CA TYR A 40 -10.59 6.92 5.10
C TYR A 40 -9.32 6.76 4.27
N PHE A 41 -8.21 7.28 4.76
CA PHE A 41 -6.89 6.89 4.29
C PHE A 41 -6.36 5.73 5.13
N ALA A 42 -5.97 4.63 4.47
CA ALA A 42 -5.50 3.43 5.16
C ALA A 42 -4.19 3.66 5.96
N ASN A 43 -3.37 4.59 5.51
CA ASN A 43 -2.13 4.99 6.18
C ASN A 43 -2.11 6.52 6.35
N GLN A 44 -1.82 6.98 7.57
CA GLN A 44 -1.66 8.41 7.87
C GLN A 44 -0.25 8.92 7.57
N GLY A 45 0.72 8.04 7.40
CA GLY A 45 2.07 8.34 6.95
C GLY A 45 2.55 7.30 5.97
N TYR A 46 3.04 7.74 4.81
CA TYR A 46 3.52 6.86 3.76
C TYR A 46 4.73 7.47 3.07
N VAL A 47 5.79 6.67 2.89
CA VAL A 47 6.95 7.09 2.09
C VAL A 47 6.85 6.44 0.72
N ARG A 48 6.70 7.27 -0.31
CA ARG A 48 6.69 6.85 -1.71
C ARG A 48 8.05 7.15 -2.34
N THR A 49 8.78 6.11 -2.67
CA THR A 49 10.00 6.22 -3.45
C THR A 49 9.68 5.98 -4.92
N ILE A 50 9.97 6.94 -5.77
CA ILE A 50 9.89 6.81 -7.23
C ILE A 50 11.19 6.17 -7.70
N GLU A 51 11.12 5.05 -8.37
CA GLU A 51 12.29 4.34 -8.90
C GLU A 51 12.31 4.44 -10.42
N LEU A 52 13.28 5.19 -10.94
CA LEU A 52 13.42 5.37 -12.39
C LEU A 52 14.36 4.29 -12.98
N GLY A 53 14.03 3.86 -14.19
CA GLY A 53 14.84 2.90 -14.94
C GLY A 53 14.11 1.60 -15.22
N GLU A 54 14.85 0.50 -15.29
CA GLU A 54 14.31 -0.84 -15.56
C GLU A 54 14.58 -1.75 -14.37
N ASP A 55 13.58 -2.55 -14.01
CA ASP A 55 13.68 -3.64 -13.06
C ASP A 55 12.99 -4.87 -13.66
N LEU A 56 13.63 -6.04 -13.55
CA LEU A 56 13.10 -7.29 -14.14
C LEU A 56 11.98 -7.91 -13.29
N GLU A 57 11.84 -7.48 -12.04
CA GLU A 57 10.90 -8.08 -11.08
C GLU A 57 9.75 -7.14 -10.72
N VAL A 58 9.90 -5.82 -10.99
CA VAL A 58 8.95 -4.79 -10.60
C VAL A 58 8.54 -3.95 -11.81
N ASP A 59 7.24 -3.77 -11.99
CA ASP A 59 6.71 -2.86 -13.01
C ASP A 59 6.92 -1.40 -12.58
N LEU A 60 7.86 -0.73 -13.22
CA LEU A 60 8.19 0.67 -13.00
C LEU A 60 7.51 1.62 -13.99
N THR A 61 6.50 1.17 -14.72
CA THR A 61 5.82 1.98 -15.75
C THR A 61 5.30 3.30 -15.19
N ASN A 62 4.62 3.29 -14.04
CA ASN A 62 4.12 4.51 -13.42
C ASN A 62 5.25 5.42 -12.94
N ASP A 63 6.28 4.85 -12.34
CA ASP A 63 7.44 5.58 -11.84
C ASP A 63 8.20 6.27 -12.98
N ASN A 64 8.41 5.57 -14.10
CA ASN A 64 9.02 6.13 -15.30
C ASN A 64 8.14 7.21 -15.97
N ASN A 65 6.82 7.15 -15.78
CA ASN A 65 5.90 8.21 -16.20
C ASN A 65 5.85 9.36 -15.17
N HIS A 66 6.61 9.27 -14.08
CA HIS A 66 6.60 10.21 -12.96
C HIS A 66 5.25 10.28 -12.24
N GLU A 67 4.51 9.17 -12.19
CA GLU A 67 3.15 9.11 -11.68
C GLU A 67 3.04 8.18 -10.48
N PHE A 68 2.17 8.53 -9.53
CA PHE A 68 1.71 7.64 -8.49
C PHE A 68 0.23 7.89 -8.18
N SER A 69 -0.41 6.96 -7.46
CA SER A 69 -1.82 7.10 -7.09
C SER A 69 -1.96 7.50 -5.63
N LEU A 70 -2.79 8.51 -5.40
CA LEU A 70 -3.28 8.90 -4.08
C LEU A 70 -4.65 8.26 -3.89
N ASN A 71 -4.79 7.29 -2.97
CA ASN A 71 -5.98 6.47 -2.84
C ASN A 71 -6.65 6.66 -1.48
N ALA A 72 -7.98 6.79 -1.50
CA ALA A 72 -8.83 6.59 -0.34
C ALA A 72 -9.38 5.17 -0.33
N ALA A 73 -9.73 4.67 0.83
CA ALA A 73 -10.34 3.37 1.05
C ALA A 73 -11.72 3.51 1.69
N MET A 74 -12.52 2.48 1.57
CA MET A 74 -13.77 2.34 2.30
C MET A 74 -13.76 1.07 3.16
N GLY A 75 -14.52 1.10 4.24
CA GLY A 75 -14.72 -0.05 5.11
C GLY A 75 -16.06 0.03 5.86
N GLY A 76 -16.36 -1.00 6.64
CA GLY A 76 -17.57 -1.08 7.45
C GLY A 76 -18.71 -1.91 6.84
N GLY A 77 -18.57 -2.34 5.58
CA GLY A 77 -19.53 -3.21 4.90
C GLY A 77 -18.87 -4.31 4.09
N TYR A 78 -19.64 -5.29 3.63
CA TYR A 78 -19.14 -6.41 2.83
C TYR A 78 -18.76 -6.03 1.39
N GLY A 79 -19.14 -4.85 0.95
CA GLY A 79 -18.83 -4.40 -0.39
C GLY A 79 -19.43 -3.05 -0.74
N ASN A 80 -18.95 -2.52 -1.84
CA ASN A 80 -19.39 -1.26 -2.41
C ASN A 80 -20.31 -1.53 -3.60
N LYS A 81 -21.55 -1.05 -3.55
CA LYS A 81 -22.56 -1.24 -4.62
C LYS A 81 -22.73 -0.02 -5.53
N ARG A 82 -22.00 1.06 -5.27
CA ARG A 82 -22.07 2.32 -6.02
C ARG A 82 -20.70 2.99 -6.09
N ASP A 83 -20.53 3.93 -6.98
CA ASP A 83 -19.37 4.80 -6.95
C ASP A 83 -19.48 5.74 -5.73
N ILE A 84 -18.38 5.89 -4.98
CA ILE A 84 -18.31 6.78 -3.82
C ILE A 84 -17.34 7.91 -4.15
N LYS A 85 -17.85 9.13 -4.16
CA LYS A 85 -17.05 10.33 -4.39
C LYS A 85 -16.48 10.85 -3.09
N VAL A 86 -15.17 11.16 -3.11
CA VAL A 86 -14.39 11.63 -1.96
C VAL A 86 -13.65 12.89 -2.38
N SER A 87 -14.08 14.04 -1.89
CA SER A 87 -13.37 15.30 -2.13
C SER A 87 -12.26 15.49 -1.11
N PHE A 88 -11.11 15.95 -1.58
CA PHE A 88 -9.93 16.17 -0.75
C PHE A 88 -9.27 17.52 -1.04
N ALA A 89 -8.41 17.94 -0.14
CA ALA A 89 -7.56 19.13 -0.31
C ALA A 89 -6.16 18.87 0.23
N VAL A 90 -5.19 19.59 -0.31
CA VAL A 90 -3.86 19.70 0.30
C VAL A 90 -3.98 20.62 1.52
N ASP A 91 -3.59 20.10 2.68
CA ASP A 91 -3.70 20.79 3.96
C ASP A 91 -2.32 20.94 4.63
N PRO A 92 -1.63 22.07 4.40
CA PRO A 92 -0.30 22.30 4.96
C PRO A 92 -0.26 22.28 6.48
N THR A 93 -1.38 22.58 7.17
CA THR A 93 -1.45 22.60 8.64
C THR A 93 -1.19 21.23 9.27
N LEU A 94 -1.33 20.16 8.48
CA LEU A 94 -1.02 18.79 8.90
C LEU A 94 0.49 18.59 9.19
N LEU A 95 1.35 19.49 8.72
CA LEU A 95 2.80 19.42 8.92
C LEU A 95 3.29 20.26 10.12
N ASP A 96 2.39 21.02 10.78
CA ASP A 96 2.76 21.89 11.89
C ASP A 96 3.45 21.08 12.99
N ASN A 97 4.69 21.46 13.32
CA ASN A 97 5.53 20.84 14.34
C ASN A 97 5.76 19.32 14.12
N LYS A 98 5.73 18.85 12.87
CA LYS A 98 6.01 17.45 12.53
C LYS A 98 7.42 17.27 12.00
N SER A 99 8.01 16.15 12.41
CA SER A 99 9.30 15.64 11.94
C SER A 99 9.19 14.16 11.60
N PHE A 100 10.11 13.67 10.80
CA PHE A 100 10.35 12.26 10.62
C PHE A 100 10.98 11.65 11.89
N ASP A 101 11.05 10.31 11.96
CA ASP A 101 11.58 9.59 13.14
C ASP A 101 13.05 9.91 13.42
N ASP A 102 13.81 10.34 12.43
CA ASP A 102 15.20 10.76 12.54
C ASP A 102 15.35 12.24 13.00
N GLY A 103 14.23 12.94 13.23
CA GLY A 103 14.18 14.33 13.63
C GLY A 103 14.23 15.33 12.46
N THR A 104 14.34 14.89 11.21
CA THR A 104 14.29 15.75 10.03
C THR A 104 12.92 16.44 9.93
N PRO A 105 12.84 17.78 9.83
CA PRO A 105 11.55 18.46 9.68
C PRO A 105 10.85 18.05 8.37
N MET A 106 9.54 17.82 8.46
CA MET A 106 8.71 17.60 7.27
C MET A 106 8.53 18.93 6.53
N THR A 107 8.86 18.95 5.24
CA THR A 107 8.74 20.12 4.37
C THR A 107 7.59 19.92 3.39
N LEU A 108 6.73 20.94 3.27
CA LEU A 108 5.65 20.89 2.28
C LEU A 108 6.22 20.70 0.86
N LEU A 109 5.68 19.76 0.12
CA LEU A 109 6.00 19.58 -1.30
C LEU A 109 5.56 20.85 -2.06
N PRO A 110 6.48 21.56 -2.75
CA PRO A 110 6.15 22.76 -3.52
C PRO A 110 5.07 22.48 -4.58
N SER A 111 4.16 23.41 -4.80
CA SER A 111 3.03 23.22 -5.70
C SER A 111 3.42 23.11 -7.17
N ASP A 112 4.60 23.56 -7.55
CA ASP A 112 5.19 23.42 -8.88
C ASP A 112 5.90 22.07 -9.09
N TYR A 113 6.05 21.25 -8.04
CA TYR A 113 6.67 19.93 -8.12
C TYR A 113 5.70 18.82 -8.49
N TYR A 114 4.39 19.08 -8.48
CA TYR A 114 3.38 18.08 -8.79
C TYR A 114 2.14 18.64 -9.48
N GLN A 115 1.40 17.77 -10.11
CA GLN A 115 0.09 18.04 -10.69
C GLN A 115 -0.87 16.97 -10.20
N LEU A 116 -2.04 17.40 -9.71
CA LEU A 116 -3.16 16.52 -9.36
C LEU A 116 -4.12 16.44 -10.55
N GLU A 117 -4.60 15.25 -10.87
CA GLU A 117 -5.62 15.03 -11.91
C GLU A 117 -6.96 15.68 -11.53
N GLY A 118 -7.16 16.02 -10.26
CA GLY A 118 -8.33 16.72 -9.73
C GLY A 118 -8.29 16.78 -8.21
N ASN A 119 -9.38 17.24 -7.62
CA ASN A 119 -9.58 17.32 -6.18
C ASN A 119 -10.64 16.34 -5.65
N GLN A 120 -11.02 15.36 -6.48
CA GLN A 120 -12.01 14.35 -6.14
C GLN A 120 -11.50 12.96 -6.54
N MET A 121 -11.49 12.05 -5.57
CA MET A 121 -11.26 10.62 -5.77
C MET A 121 -12.60 9.92 -5.99
N VAL A 122 -12.61 8.83 -6.72
CA VAL A 122 -13.78 7.96 -6.87
C VAL A 122 -13.39 6.55 -6.47
N ILE A 123 -14.12 5.97 -5.51
CA ILE A 123 -14.03 4.55 -5.19
C ILE A 123 -15.10 3.85 -6.05
N PRO A 124 -14.71 3.10 -7.09
CA PRO A 124 -15.68 2.53 -8.02
C PRO A 124 -16.54 1.44 -7.36
N SER A 125 -17.74 1.25 -7.88
CA SER A 125 -18.60 0.12 -7.48
C SER A 125 -17.85 -1.21 -7.56
N GLY A 126 -17.99 -2.05 -6.54
CA GLY A 126 -17.28 -3.33 -6.41
C GLY A 126 -15.83 -3.22 -5.96
N LYS A 127 -15.30 -2.02 -5.72
CA LYS A 127 -13.95 -1.79 -5.22
C LYS A 127 -13.97 -1.24 -3.80
N ILE A 128 -12.94 -1.56 -3.03
CA ILE A 128 -12.75 -1.06 -1.66
C ILE A 128 -11.83 0.14 -1.59
N GLN A 129 -11.23 0.55 -2.69
CA GLN A 129 -10.38 1.73 -2.80
C GLN A 129 -10.45 2.34 -4.20
N GLY A 130 -10.14 3.62 -4.25
CA GLY A 130 -10.04 4.39 -5.48
C GLY A 130 -9.29 5.69 -5.23
N GLY A 131 -8.84 6.35 -6.29
CA GLY A 131 -7.98 7.50 -6.10
C GLY A 131 -7.85 8.38 -7.33
N VAL A 132 -6.88 9.30 -7.25
CA VAL A 132 -6.46 10.15 -8.35
C VAL A 132 -4.97 9.96 -8.61
N LYS A 133 -4.57 10.28 -9.82
CA LYS A 133 -3.15 10.33 -10.18
C LYS A 133 -2.52 11.64 -9.72
N VAL A 134 -1.29 11.50 -9.25
CA VAL A 134 -0.38 12.60 -8.97
C VAL A 134 0.79 12.43 -9.93
N LYS A 135 1.06 13.47 -10.71
CA LYS A 135 2.20 13.50 -11.62
C LYS A 135 3.26 14.46 -11.08
N LEU A 136 4.48 13.97 -10.93
CA LEU A 136 5.62 14.78 -10.54
C LEU A 136 6.21 15.50 -11.76
N THR A 137 6.62 16.74 -11.56
CA THR A 137 7.20 17.58 -12.61
C THR A 137 8.72 17.44 -12.66
N ASP A 138 9.32 17.92 -13.76
CA ASP A 138 10.78 17.96 -13.89
C ASP A 138 11.46 18.80 -12.80
N ALA A 139 10.74 19.81 -12.24
CA ALA A 139 11.25 20.62 -11.13
C ALA A 139 11.51 19.78 -9.88
N PHE A 140 10.65 18.79 -9.59
CA PHE A 140 10.88 17.84 -8.49
C PHE A 140 12.15 17.04 -8.69
N PHE A 141 12.39 16.50 -9.89
CA PHE A 141 13.56 15.68 -10.19
C PHE A 141 14.85 16.49 -10.32
N ALA A 142 14.76 17.79 -10.57
CA ALA A 142 15.89 18.70 -10.63
C ALA A 142 16.40 19.14 -9.26
N ASP A 143 15.57 19.00 -8.20
CA ASP A 143 15.97 19.37 -6.86
C ASP A 143 16.74 18.22 -6.16
N PRO A 144 18.00 18.42 -5.74
CA PRO A 144 18.76 17.41 -5.02
C PRO A 144 18.09 16.91 -3.73
N LYS A 145 17.30 17.75 -3.05
CA LYS A 145 16.58 17.37 -1.82
C LYS A 145 15.50 16.30 -2.07
N SER A 146 15.03 16.16 -3.28
CA SER A 146 14.05 15.13 -3.66
C SER A 146 14.62 13.71 -3.64
N THR A 147 15.96 13.55 -3.56
CA THR A 147 16.59 12.24 -3.36
C THR A 147 16.57 11.78 -1.90
N GLU A 148 16.17 12.64 -0.98
CA GLU A 148 16.05 12.38 0.45
C GLU A 148 14.58 12.43 0.87
N VAL A 149 14.25 11.82 2.01
CA VAL A 149 12.90 11.87 2.58
C VAL A 149 12.70 13.21 3.28
N THR A 150 12.29 14.22 2.52
CA THR A 150 12.17 15.61 2.99
C THR A 150 10.79 16.19 2.68
N TYR A 151 10.35 16.04 1.43
CA TYR A 151 9.11 16.62 0.94
C TYR A 151 7.90 15.76 1.23
N VAL A 152 6.84 16.39 1.72
CA VAL A 152 5.58 15.73 2.09
C VAL A 152 4.42 16.43 1.38
N LEU A 153 3.54 15.65 0.75
CA LEU A 153 2.24 16.07 0.26
C LEU A 153 1.18 15.73 1.33
N PRO A 154 0.74 16.68 2.14
CA PRO A 154 -0.27 16.48 3.16
C PRO A 154 -1.66 16.59 2.54
N VAL A 155 -2.50 15.58 2.70
CA VAL A 155 -3.84 15.53 2.10
C VAL A 155 -4.87 15.23 3.16
N ARG A 156 -6.00 15.96 3.12
CA ARG A 156 -7.16 15.73 4.00
C ARG A 156 -8.42 15.52 3.17
N ILE A 157 -9.26 14.55 3.58
CA ILE A 157 -10.62 14.40 3.07
C ILE A 157 -11.45 15.54 3.63
N VAL A 158 -12.07 16.31 2.74
CA VAL A 158 -12.93 17.45 3.13
C VAL A 158 -14.41 17.09 3.09
N SER A 159 -14.81 16.17 2.21
CA SER A 159 -16.16 15.63 2.16
C SER A 159 -16.19 14.29 1.44
N ALA A 160 -17.17 13.47 1.76
CA ALA A 160 -17.44 12.22 1.07
C ALA A 160 -18.96 11.94 1.06
N GLU A 161 -19.39 11.08 0.14
CA GLU A 161 -20.79 10.62 0.10
C GLU A 161 -21.12 9.63 1.22
N ASP A 162 -20.10 9.01 1.83
CA ASP A 162 -20.19 8.19 3.02
C ASP A 162 -19.59 8.90 4.23
N SER A 163 -19.74 8.31 5.42
CA SER A 163 -19.11 8.83 6.64
C SER A 163 -17.60 8.87 6.49
N ILE A 164 -16.95 9.87 7.07
CA ILE A 164 -15.49 9.95 7.13
C ILE A 164 -15.05 9.37 8.48
N LEU A 165 -14.11 8.41 8.44
CA LEU A 165 -13.58 7.81 9.64
C LEU A 165 -12.69 8.80 10.40
N LYS A 166 -13.12 9.17 11.59
CA LYS A 166 -12.44 10.15 12.43
C LYS A 166 -11.00 9.72 12.76
N GLY A 167 -10.05 10.61 12.56
CA GLY A 167 -8.63 10.37 12.81
C GLY A 167 -7.91 9.64 11.66
N GLN A 168 -8.63 9.20 10.62
CA GLN A 168 -8.09 8.65 9.38
C GLN A 168 -8.54 9.46 8.15
N ASP A 169 -8.94 10.69 8.38
CA ASP A 169 -9.35 11.66 7.36
C ASP A 169 -8.18 12.33 6.64
N TYR A 170 -6.95 12.01 7.01
CA TYR A 170 -5.76 12.61 6.42
C TYR A 170 -4.66 11.58 6.12
N THR A 171 -3.75 11.97 5.25
CA THR A 171 -2.52 11.22 4.97
C THR A 171 -1.37 12.17 4.65
N LEU A 172 -0.16 11.74 4.99
CA LEU A 172 1.10 12.43 4.72
C LEU A 172 1.91 11.57 3.76
N TYR A 173 1.96 11.96 2.49
CA TYR A 173 2.80 11.31 1.49
C TYR A 173 4.17 11.96 1.46
N ALA A 174 5.17 11.35 2.08
CA ALA A 174 6.56 11.72 1.88
C ALA A 174 7.03 11.15 0.54
N ILE A 175 7.57 12.00 -0.32
CA ILE A 175 7.94 11.62 -1.69
C ILE A 175 9.43 11.82 -1.88
N THR A 176 10.08 10.79 -2.37
CA THR A 176 11.50 10.80 -2.76
C THR A 176 11.69 10.02 -4.06
N TYR A 177 12.84 10.16 -4.71
CA TYR A 177 13.16 9.35 -5.88
C TYR A 177 14.56 8.78 -5.80
N LYS A 178 14.74 7.64 -6.46
CA LYS A 178 16.06 7.05 -6.73
C LYS A 178 16.45 7.34 -8.17
N ASN A 179 17.57 8.02 -8.31
CA ASN A 179 18.18 8.20 -9.61
C ASN A 179 18.55 6.81 -10.19
N PRO A 180 18.31 6.53 -11.48
CA PRO A 180 18.68 5.26 -12.13
C PRO A 180 20.18 4.96 -12.02
N TYR A 181 21.01 5.99 -11.85
CA TYR A 181 22.45 5.85 -11.63
C TYR A 181 22.82 5.67 -10.14
N ALA A 182 21.89 5.81 -9.20
CA ALA A 182 22.15 5.53 -7.79
C ALA A 182 22.28 4.02 -7.59
N GLY A 183 23.33 3.59 -6.91
CA GLY A 183 23.56 2.17 -6.59
C GLY A 183 25.02 1.79 -6.59
N ASN A 184 25.29 0.54 -6.25
CA ASN A 184 26.63 -0.04 -6.31
C ASN A 184 26.94 -0.48 -7.74
N TRP A 185 27.98 0.10 -8.32
CA TRP A 185 28.46 -0.21 -9.65
C TRP A 185 29.72 -1.07 -9.55
N ILE A 186 29.83 -2.10 -10.39
CA ILE A 186 31.03 -2.88 -10.54
C ILE A 186 31.70 -2.45 -11.85
N VAL A 187 32.93 -2.04 -11.75
CA VAL A 187 33.78 -1.84 -12.95
C VAL A 187 34.47 -3.17 -13.20
N THR A 188 34.23 -3.75 -14.36
CA THR A 188 34.89 -4.98 -14.81
C THR A 188 36.25 -4.69 -15.40
N ASN A 189 37.11 -5.72 -15.51
CA ASN A 189 38.52 -5.57 -16.00
C ASN A 189 38.61 -5.05 -17.44
N ASP A 190 37.53 -5.12 -18.22
CA ASP A 190 37.45 -4.56 -19.58
C ASP A 190 36.99 -3.09 -19.60
N GLY A 191 36.77 -2.50 -18.40
CA GLY A 191 36.29 -1.12 -18.25
C GLY A 191 34.77 -0.97 -18.41
N SER A 192 34.01 -2.05 -18.58
CA SER A 192 32.57 -1.99 -18.59
C SER A 192 32.05 -1.75 -17.17
N VAL A 193 30.94 -0.98 -17.06
CA VAL A 193 30.32 -0.66 -15.80
C VAL A 193 28.99 -1.44 -15.72
N VAL A 194 28.87 -2.30 -14.73
CA VAL A 194 27.65 -3.11 -14.51
C VAL A 194 27.03 -2.73 -13.18
N LYS A 195 25.75 -2.39 -13.19
CA LYS A 195 24.99 -2.15 -11.96
C LYS A 195 24.82 -3.46 -11.22
N LYS A 196 25.31 -3.54 -9.99
CA LYS A 196 25.09 -4.70 -9.14
C LYS A 196 23.62 -4.67 -8.68
N ALA A 197 22.88 -5.74 -8.97
CA ALA A 197 21.56 -5.92 -8.41
C ALA A 197 21.64 -5.82 -6.87
N PRO A 198 20.69 -5.15 -6.21
CA PRO A 198 20.66 -5.09 -4.75
C PRO A 198 20.57 -6.52 -4.22
N VAL A 199 21.52 -6.89 -3.34
CA VAL A 199 21.43 -8.15 -2.59
C VAL A 199 20.21 -7.99 -1.65
N ARG A 200 19.11 -8.65 -1.96
CA ARG A 200 17.98 -8.76 -1.02
C ARG A 200 18.47 -9.51 0.20
N THR A 201 18.71 -8.82 1.30
CA THR A 201 18.79 -9.45 2.61
C THR A 201 17.38 -10.00 2.89
N ALA A 202 17.25 -11.33 2.92
CA ALA A 202 16.01 -11.97 3.31
C ALA A 202 15.58 -11.37 4.66
N ALA A 203 14.37 -10.83 4.71
CA ALA A 203 13.80 -10.35 5.95
C ALA A 203 13.82 -11.51 6.95
N LYS A 204 14.55 -11.35 8.05
CA LYS A 204 14.47 -12.28 9.18
C LYS A 204 13.01 -12.30 9.64
N LYS A 205 12.40 -13.49 9.55
CA LYS A 205 11.11 -13.78 10.17
C LYS A 205 11.19 -13.66 11.68
#